data_268350083200f46ec4f72b62f05d1ce0
#
_entry.id   268350083200f46ec4f72b62f05d1ce0
#
_cell.length_a   1.000
_cell.length_b   1.000
_cell.length_c   1.000
_cell.angle_alpha   90.00
_cell.angle_beta   90.00
_cell.angle_gamma   90.00
#
_symmetry.space_group_name_H-M   'P 1'
#
loop_
_entity.id
_entity.type
_entity.pdbx_description
1 polymer ?
#
loop_
_entity_poly.entity_id
_entity_poly.type
_entity_poly.pdbx_seq_one_letter_code
_entity_poly.pdbx_strand_id
1 'polypeptide(L)'
;MRQRIESLEQFRALQADYMAARDAEKRKILVCCGTGCVAGGNLNVYHELKKRMDELGIPCEVSLTEHHADAIGLKKSGCHGFCEMGPLVRIEPEGWLYTKCQVSDVEEIIQKTILGGEFIERLGYNQNGELYERQEDIPFYKKQTRRVLEHCGHIDATSLPEYLAIGGYSAFERVLFDMTPDSVIKLMEDSGLRGRGGGGYPTGKKWAQVARQKAEQKYIVCNGDEGDPGAFMDRSVMEGDPHRMIEGMMIAGIACGATEGYIYVRAEYPLAVERLKMAIEQDTSAGLLGDNILGSGKRFHLHINRGAGAFVCGEGSALTASIEGKRGMPRVKPPRTVEHGLFDCPTVLNNVETFANVAPIINNGIEWFRSFGTPTSPGTKAFALTGNISNTGLIEVPMGLSLIHI
;
A
#
# COMPACT_ATOMS: atom_id res chain seq x y z
N MET A 1 14.46 -1.32 -13.08
CA MET A 1 15.31 -0.10 -13.11
C MET A 1 16.66 -0.47 -13.71
N ARG A 2 17.21 0.35 -14.63
CA ARG A 2 18.48 0.00 -15.32
C ARG A 2 19.74 0.34 -14.52
N GLN A 3 19.64 1.15 -13.45
CA GLN A 3 20.80 1.60 -12.66
C GLN A 3 20.47 1.67 -11.17
N ARG A 4 21.40 1.25 -10.33
CA ARG A 4 21.33 1.38 -8.87
C ARG A 4 21.53 2.85 -8.49
N ILE A 5 20.74 3.33 -7.54
CA ILE A 5 20.84 4.67 -6.96
C ILE A 5 21.90 4.63 -5.86
N GLU A 6 22.97 5.43 -6.01
CA GLU A 6 24.11 5.42 -5.11
C GLU A 6 24.28 6.73 -4.34
N SER A 7 23.42 7.72 -4.59
CA SER A 7 23.45 9.00 -3.89
C SER A 7 22.08 9.65 -3.80
N LEU A 8 21.96 10.59 -2.87
CA LEU A 8 20.77 11.44 -2.70
C LEU A 8 20.43 12.23 -3.97
N GLU A 9 21.45 12.76 -4.64
CA GLU A 9 21.26 13.55 -5.86
C GLU A 9 20.66 12.70 -6.98
N GLN A 10 21.17 11.47 -7.16
CA GLN A 10 20.63 10.52 -8.13
C GLN A 10 19.18 10.15 -7.80
N PHE A 11 18.87 9.96 -6.51
CA PHE A 11 17.50 9.67 -6.07
C PHE A 11 16.53 10.78 -6.46
N ARG A 12 16.88 12.04 -6.10
CA ARG A 12 16.04 13.21 -6.39
C ARG A 12 15.88 13.47 -7.88
N ALA A 13 16.95 13.32 -8.65
CA ALA A 13 16.91 13.45 -10.10
C ALA A 13 15.98 12.41 -10.73
N LEU A 14 16.12 11.13 -10.36
CA LEU A 14 15.30 10.05 -10.85
C LEU A 14 13.83 10.21 -10.47
N GLN A 15 13.55 10.65 -9.24
CA GLN A 15 12.18 10.93 -8.80
C GLN A 15 11.55 12.06 -9.63
N ALA A 16 12.29 13.14 -9.88
CA ALA A 16 11.82 14.24 -10.71
C ALA A 16 11.54 13.81 -12.16
N ASP A 17 12.40 12.95 -12.72
CA ASP A 17 12.19 12.39 -14.05
C ASP A 17 10.90 11.55 -14.13
N TYR A 18 10.64 10.69 -13.13
CA TYR A 18 9.41 9.90 -13.09
C TYR A 18 8.16 10.75 -12.83
N MET A 19 8.25 11.82 -12.02
CA MET A 19 7.15 12.78 -11.85
C MET A 19 6.80 13.46 -13.16
N ALA A 20 7.81 13.97 -13.88
CA ALA A 20 7.62 14.59 -15.19
C ALA A 20 7.04 13.60 -16.22
N ALA A 21 7.50 12.36 -16.19
CA ALA A 21 6.99 11.29 -17.02
C ALA A 21 5.50 11.01 -16.78
N ARG A 22 5.11 10.87 -15.53
CA ARG A 22 3.72 10.64 -15.13
C ARG A 22 2.82 11.80 -15.51
N ASP A 23 3.29 13.04 -15.36
CA ASP A 23 2.53 14.24 -15.72
C ASP A 23 2.36 14.39 -17.24
N ALA A 24 3.27 13.80 -18.04
CA ALA A 24 3.17 13.77 -19.49
C ALA A 24 2.16 12.76 -20.03
N GLU A 25 1.72 11.77 -19.24
CA GLU A 25 0.69 10.81 -19.64
C GLU A 25 -0.68 11.50 -19.78
N LYS A 26 -1.15 11.66 -21.00
CA LYS A 26 -2.42 12.35 -21.30
C LYS A 26 -3.65 11.57 -20.86
N ARG A 27 -3.60 10.25 -20.95
CA ARG A 27 -4.68 9.34 -20.55
C ARG A 27 -4.14 8.06 -19.97
N LYS A 28 -4.84 7.54 -18.95
CA LYS A 28 -4.49 6.28 -18.27
C LYS A 28 -5.69 5.36 -18.17
N ILE A 29 -5.44 4.08 -18.38
CA ILE A 29 -6.39 3.01 -18.14
C ILE A 29 -5.89 2.24 -16.92
N LEU A 30 -6.59 2.36 -15.80
CA LEU A 30 -6.26 1.72 -14.53
C LEU A 30 -7.17 0.49 -14.35
N VAL A 31 -6.60 -0.68 -14.57
CA VAL A 31 -7.31 -1.96 -14.42
C VAL A 31 -7.12 -2.46 -12.99
N CYS A 32 -8.21 -2.63 -12.25
CA CYS A 32 -8.16 -3.13 -10.87
C CYS A 32 -7.61 -4.56 -10.83
N CYS A 33 -6.44 -4.74 -10.25
CA CYS A 33 -5.78 -6.03 -10.11
C CYS A 33 -5.64 -6.46 -8.63
N GLY A 34 -6.57 -6.06 -7.76
CA GLY A 34 -6.74 -6.66 -6.44
C GLY A 34 -7.40 -8.04 -6.54
N THR A 35 -7.20 -8.89 -5.54
CA THR A 35 -7.60 -10.31 -5.54
C THR A 35 -9.03 -10.56 -6.04
N GLY A 36 -10.01 -9.76 -5.61
CA GLY A 36 -11.42 -9.93 -6.02
C GLY A 36 -11.64 -9.72 -7.52
N CYS A 37 -11.08 -8.65 -8.07
CA CYS A 37 -11.19 -8.35 -9.51
C CYS A 37 -10.37 -9.33 -10.37
N VAL A 38 -9.21 -9.79 -9.88
CA VAL A 38 -8.42 -10.85 -10.55
C VAL A 38 -9.21 -12.15 -10.63
N ALA A 39 -9.86 -12.55 -9.54
CA ALA A 39 -10.76 -13.72 -9.53
C ALA A 39 -11.97 -13.55 -10.47
N GLY A 40 -12.44 -12.31 -10.66
CA GLY A 40 -13.49 -11.95 -11.63
C GLY A 40 -13.01 -11.86 -13.09
N GLY A 41 -11.72 -12.13 -13.37
CA GLY A 41 -11.18 -12.16 -14.73
C GLY A 41 -10.54 -10.85 -15.23
N ASN A 42 -10.30 -9.86 -14.37
CA ASN A 42 -9.81 -8.54 -14.79
C ASN A 42 -8.40 -8.57 -15.40
N LEU A 43 -7.57 -9.55 -15.08
CA LEU A 43 -6.30 -9.75 -15.78
C LEU A 43 -6.50 -10.09 -17.27
N ASN A 44 -7.56 -10.81 -17.62
CA ASN A 44 -7.89 -11.09 -19.02
C ASN A 44 -8.32 -9.80 -19.75
N VAL A 45 -9.09 -8.93 -19.06
CA VAL A 45 -9.44 -7.60 -19.59
C VAL A 45 -8.17 -6.78 -19.85
N TYR A 46 -7.22 -6.75 -18.89
CA TYR A 46 -5.93 -6.06 -19.06
C TYR A 46 -5.15 -6.59 -20.27
N HIS A 47 -5.02 -7.90 -20.39
CA HIS A 47 -4.26 -8.50 -21.50
C HIS A 47 -4.92 -8.28 -22.86
N GLU A 48 -6.25 -8.35 -22.92
CA GLU A 48 -6.96 -8.07 -24.17
C GLU A 48 -6.89 -6.59 -24.55
N LEU A 49 -7.00 -5.66 -23.57
CA LEU A 49 -6.76 -4.22 -23.82
C LEU A 49 -5.38 -4.00 -24.45
N LYS A 50 -4.33 -4.55 -23.82
CA LYS A 50 -2.97 -4.42 -24.34
C LYS A 50 -2.83 -4.97 -25.76
N LYS A 51 -3.29 -6.20 -25.99
CA LYS A 51 -3.25 -6.87 -27.29
C LYS A 51 -3.97 -6.07 -28.37
N ARG A 52 -5.20 -5.60 -28.09
CA ARG A 52 -5.99 -4.83 -29.07
C ARG A 52 -5.38 -3.47 -29.37
N MET A 53 -4.83 -2.78 -28.37
CA MET A 53 -4.12 -1.53 -28.58
C MET A 53 -2.87 -1.74 -29.46
N ASP A 54 -2.10 -2.81 -29.20
CA ASP A 54 -0.93 -3.18 -30.03
C ASP A 54 -1.36 -3.49 -31.50
N GLU A 55 -2.45 -4.25 -31.69
CA GLU A 55 -2.99 -4.57 -33.02
C GLU A 55 -3.48 -3.33 -33.81
N LEU A 56 -4.02 -2.35 -33.12
CA LEU A 56 -4.50 -1.09 -33.67
C LEU A 56 -3.40 -0.04 -33.86
N GLY A 57 -2.18 -0.34 -33.43
CA GLY A 57 -1.06 0.60 -33.46
C GLY A 57 -1.22 1.79 -32.52
N ILE A 58 -2.05 1.66 -31.46
CA ILE A 58 -2.22 2.68 -30.44
C ILE A 58 -1.02 2.58 -29.48
N PRO A 59 -0.19 3.64 -29.35
CA PRO A 59 0.93 3.62 -28.42
C PRO A 59 0.46 3.38 -26.98
N CYS A 60 0.89 2.26 -26.41
CA CYS A 60 0.49 1.84 -25.06
C CYS A 60 1.71 1.75 -24.16
N GLU A 61 1.76 2.56 -23.12
CA GLU A 61 2.84 2.56 -22.14
C GLU A 61 2.43 1.82 -20.87
N VAL A 62 3.15 0.75 -20.58
CA VAL A 62 2.95 -0.06 -19.36
C VAL A 62 3.84 0.44 -18.22
N SER A 63 5.00 1.02 -18.55
CA SER A 63 6.00 1.46 -17.58
C SER A 63 6.41 2.90 -17.82
N LEU A 64 6.57 3.70 -16.77
CA LEU A 64 7.08 5.09 -16.84
C LEU A 64 8.55 5.20 -17.34
N THR A 65 9.20 4.09 -17.64
CA THR A 65 10.59 4.07 -18.15
C THR A 65 10.69 4.18 -19.67
N GLU A 66 9.59 4.09 -20.39
CA GLU A 66 9.51 4.12 -21.86
C GLU A 66 8.58 5.28 -22.27
N HIS A 67 9.20 6.44 -22.56
CA HIS A 67 8.42 7.63 -22.92
C HIS A 67 8.15 7.66 -24.42
N HIS A 68 6.90 7.51 -24.79
CA HIS A 68 6.41 7.83 -26.10
C HIS A 68 5.45 9.01 -26.00
N ALA A 69 5.72 10.08 -26.77
CA ALA A 69 4.75 11.18 -26.88
C ALA A 69 3.39 10.62 -27.36
N ASP A 70 2.32 11.00 -26.67
CA ASP A 70 0.94 10.55 -26.94
C ASP A 70 0.61 9.09 -26.57
N ALA A 71 1.47 8.38 -25.83
CA ALA A 71 1.16 7.05 -25.33
C ALA A 71 0.05 7.08 -24.25
N ILE A 72 -0.75 6.02 -24.26
CA ILE A 72 -1.77 5.78 -23.26
C ILE A 72 -1.20 4.86 -22.18
N GLY A 73 -1.22 5.30 -20.92
CA GLY A 73 -0.80 4.48 -19.80
C GLY A 73 -1.79 3.33 -19.56
N LEU A 74 -1.32 2.08 -19.59
CA LEU A 74 -2.12 0.92 -19.20
C LEU A 74 -1.53 0.29 -17.94
N LYS A 75 -2.20 0.43 -16.82
CA LYS A 75 -1.66 0.16 -15.48
C LYS A 75 -2.44 -0.93 -14.74
N LYS A 76 -1.70 -1.77 -13.99
CA LYS A 76 -2.28 -2.76 -13.05
C LYS A 76 -2.44 -2.12 -11.68
N SER A 77 -3.58 -1.47 -11.45
CA SER A 77 -3.81 -0.79 -10.18
C SER A 77 -4.14 -1.76 -9.04
N GLY A 78 -3.95 -1.28 -7.80
CA GLY A 78 -4.42 -1.96 -6.60
C GLY A 78 -5.95 -1.99 -6.50
N CYS A 79 -6.46 -2.54 -5.40
CA CYS A 79 -7.89 -2.65 -5.16
C CYS A 79 -8.54 -1.26 -5.03
N HIS A 80 -9.54 -0.97 -5.88
CA HIS A 80 -10.32 0.27 -5.80
C HIS A 80 -11.26 0.29 -4.58
N GLY A 81 -11.51 -0.86 -3.95
CA GLY A 81 -12.37 -0.97 -2.77
C GLY A 81 -13.82 -1.30 -3.06
N PHE A 82 -14.30 -1.20 -4.29
CA PHE A 82 -15.69 -1.47 -4.67
C PHE A 82 -15.85 -2.88 -5.23
N CYS A 83 -15.48 -3.87 -4.43
CA CYS A 83 -15.28 -5.26 -4.87
C CYS A 83 -16.54 -5.92 -5.44
N GLU A 84 -17.74 -5.57 -4.93
CA GLU A 84 -19.03 -6.08 -5.42
C GLU A 84 -19.31 -5.69 -6.87
N MET A 85 -18.76 -4.53 -7.30
CA MET A 85 -18.95 -4.00 -8.64
C MET A 85 -17.79 -4.37 -9.59
N GLY A 86 -16.87 -5.20 -9.14
CA GLY A 86 -15.78 -5.71 -9.99
C GLY A 86 -16.25 -6.67 -11.08
N PRO A 87 -15.45 -6.86 -12.13
CA PRO A 87 -14.18 -6.20 -12.48
C PRO A 87 -14.30 -4.71 -12.78
N LEU A 88 -13.31 -3.91 -12.33
CA LEU A 88 -13.32 -2.45 -12.44
C LEU A 88 -12.22 -1.97 -13.39
N VAL A 89 -12.57 -0.98 -14.23
CA VAL A 89 -11.62 -0.23 -15.07
C VAL A 89 -11.87 1.26 -14.86
N ARG A 90 -10.81 2.00 -14.52
CA ARG A 90 -10.86 3.45 -14.34
C ARG A 90 -10.12 4.15 -15.49
N ILE A 91 -10.67 5.24 -15.97
CA ILE A 91 -10.10 6.07 -17.04
C ILE A 91 -9.73 7.44 -16.47
N GLU A 92 -8.48 7.83 -16.61
CA GLU A 92 -7.96 9.16 -16.26
C GLU A 92 -7.61 9.94 -17.55
N PRO A 93 -7.77 11.26 -17.57
CA PRO A 93 -8.05 12.17 -16.44
C PRO A 93 -9.54 12.35 -16.12
N GLU A 94 -10.46 11.77 -16.89
CA GLU A 94 -11.89 11.98 -16.74
C GLU A 94 -12.42 11.50 -15.38
N GLY A 95 -11.76 10.53 -14.75
CA GLY A 95 -12.16 9.90 -13.49
C GLY A 95 -13.30 8.88 -13.68
N TRP A 96 -13.59 8.49 -14.93
CA TRP A 96 -14.66 7.53 -15.24
C TRP A 96 -14.39 6.16 -14.64
N LEU A 97 -15.42 5.54 -14.05
CA LEU A 97 -15.34 4.21 -13.49
C LEU A 97 -16.29 3.26 -14.21
N TYR A 98 -15.75 2.28 -14.87
CA TYR A 98 -16.48 1.18 -15.47
C TYR A 98 -16.56 0.00 -14.50
N THR A 99 -17.74 -0.56 -14.36
CA THR A 99 -18.07 -1.66 -13.44
C THR A 99 -18.42 -2.93 -14.20
N LYS A 100 -18.19 -4.10 -13.58
CA LYS A 100 -18.51 -5.43 -14.15
C LYS A 100 -17.96 -5.65 -15.56
N CYS A 101 -16.80 -5.06 -15.86
CA CYS A 101 -16.17 -5.14 -17.15
C CYS A 101 -15.84 -6.59 -17.53
N GLN A 102 -16.07 -6.94 -18.80
CA GLN A 102 -15.75 -8.24 -19.38
C GLN A 102 -14.78 -8.06 -20.56
N VAL A 103 -14.14 -9.13 -20.97
CA VAL A 103 -13.27 -9.14 -22.16
C VAL A 103 -14.03 -8.67 -23.41
N SER A 104 -15.32 -8.99 -23.52
CA SER A 104 -16.19 -8.54 -24.63
C SER A 104 -16.38 -7.02 -24.69
N ASP A 105 -16.14 -6.29 -23.60
CA ASP A 105 -16.31 -4.85 -23.53
C ASP A 105 -15.07 -4.09 -24.05
N VAL A 106 -13.93 -4.78 -24.18
CA VAL A 106 -12.64 -4.17 -24.51
C VAL A 106 -12.69 -3.41 -25.84
N GLU A 107 -13.27 -3.99 -26.89
CA GLU A 107 -13.37 -3.32 -28.19
C GLU A 107 -14.20 -2.02 -28.07
N GLU A 108 -15.31 -2.04 -27.34
CA GLU A 108 -16.12 -0.84 -27.16
C GLU A 108 -15.38 0.21 -26.30
N ILE A 109 -14.66 -0.20 -25.26
CA ILE A 109 -13.82 0.71 -24.45
C ILE A 109 -12.77 1.39 -25.33
N ILE A 110 -12.10 0.64 -26.22
CA ILE A 110 -11.09 1.23 -27.12
C ILE A 110 -11.74 2.20 -28.11
N GLN A 111 -12.79 1.79 -28.81
CA GLN A 111 -13.38 2.59 -29.87
C GLN A 111 -14.09 3.84 -29.33
N LYS A 112 -14.95 3.68 -28.31
CA LYS A 112 -15.74 4.81 -27.78
C LYS A 112 -14.94 5.66 -26.81
N THR A 113 -14.28 5.03 -25.81
CA THR A 113 -13.65 5.78 -24.75
C THR A 113 -12.25 6.27 -25.12
N ILE A 114 -11.40 5.36 -25.60
CA ILE A 114 -10.01 5.71 -25.83
C ILE A 114 -9.83 6.57 -27.09
N LEU A 115 -10.47 6.17 -28.19
CA LEU A 115 -10.38 6.88 -29.47
C LEU A 115 -11.46 7.98 -29.61
N GLY A 116 -12.69 7.69 -29.17
CA GLY A 116 -13.82 8.61 -29.29
C GLY A 116 -13.94 9.63 -28.18
N GLY A 117 -13.36 9.39 -26.99
CA GLY A 117 -13.49 10.28 -25.83
C GLY A 117 -14.91 10.30 -25.22
N GLU A 118 -15.66 9.21 -25.38
CA GLU A 118 -17.04 9.08 -24.92
C GLU A 118 -17.15 8.12 -23.74
N PHE A 119 -18.05 8.44 -22.79
CA PHE A 119 -18.40 7.55 -21.71
C PHE A 119 -19.36 6.45 -22.18
N ILE A 120 -19.19 5.23 -21.67
CA ILE A 120 -20.06 4.09 -21.95
C ILE A 120 -21.05 3.91 -20.84
N GLU A 121 -22.28 4.44 -20.98
CA GLU A 121 -23.32 4.47 -19.94
C GLU A 121 -23.61 3.09 -19.35
N ARG A 122 -23.70 2.03 -20.18
CA ARG A 122 -24.01 0.67 -19.70
C ARG A 122 -22.95 0.07 -18.77
N LEU A 123 -21.70 0.57 -18.83
CA LEU A 123 -20.58 0.16 -17.96
C LEU A 123 -20.47 1.04 -16.72
N GLY A 124 -21.14 2.19 -16.69
CA GLY A 124 -21.20 3.07 -15.53
C GLY A 124 -21.93 2.42 -14.36
N TYR A 125 -21.70 2.99 -13.17
CA TYR A 125 -22.43 2.56 -11.97
C TYR A 125 -23.78 3.22 -11.90
N ASN A 126 -24.86 2.44 -11.77
CA ASN A 126 -26.21 2.93 -11.58
C ASN A 126 -26.74 2.56 -10.20
N GLN A 127 -27.25 3.55 -9.47
CA GLN A 127 -27.91 3.35 -8.19
C GLN A 127 -29.25 4.06 -8.17
N ASN A 128 -30.35 3.32 -8.00
CA ASN A 128 -31.73 3.85 -7.94
C ASN A 128 -32.14 4.69 -9.17
N GLY A 129 -31.61 4.38 -10.36
CA GLY A 129 -31.88 5.10 -11.59
C GLY A 129 -30.97 6.30 -11.84
N GLU A 130 -30.05 6.61 -10.96
CA GLU A 130 -29.02 7.62 -11.12
C GLU A 130 -27.73 6.99 -11.62
N LEU A 131 -27.22 7.45 -12.76
CA LEU A 131 -25.97 7.00 -13.38
C LEU A 131 -24.81 7.85 -12.88
N TYR A 132 -23.77 7.20 -12.39
CA TYR A 132 -22.52 7.82 -11.95
C TYR A 132 -21.40 7.48 -12.94
N GLU A 133 -20.84 8.49 -13.55
CA GLU A 133 -19.71 8.34 -14.48
C GLU A 133 -18.39 8.30 -13.73
N ARG A 134 -18.20 9.19 -12.75
CA ARG A 134 -16.95 9.39 -12.04
C ARG A 134 -16.94 8.63 -10.71
N GLN A 135 -15.79 8.03 -10.40
CA GLN A 135 -15.61 7.30 -9.15
C GLN A 135 -15.91 8.17 -7.91
N GLU A 136 -15.47 9.41 -7.93
CA GLU A 136 -15.59 10.33 -6.80
C GLU A 136 -17.04 10.73 -6.50
N ASP A 137 -17.92 10.65 -7.47
CA ASP A 137 -19.33 11.05 -7.33
C ASP A 137 -20.17 9.91 -6.77
N ILE A 138 -19.71 8.66 -6.88
CA ILE A 138 -20.43 7.49 -6.34
C ILE A 138 -20.56 7.63 -4.82
N PRO A 139 -21.77 7.51 -4.24
CA PRO A 139 -22.00 7.68 -2.81
C PRO A 139 -21.11 6.84 -1.91
N PHE A 140 -20.75 5.63 -2.37
CA PHE A 140 -19.80 4.73 -1.67
C PHE A 140 -18.42 5.38 -1.47
N TYR A 141 -17.90 6.09 -2.46
CA TYR A 141 -16.59 6.76 -2.36
C TYR A 141 -16.69 8.15 -1.73
N LYS A 142 -17.75 8.89 -2.04
CA LYS A 142 -17.93 10.29 -1.60
C LYS A 142 -17.93 10.46 -0.07
N LYS A 143 -18.34 9.42 0.65
CA LYS A 143 -18.37 9.41 2.12
C LYS A 143 -17.04 9.01 2.77
N GLN A 144 -16.04 8.58 1.99
CA GLN A 144 -14.77 8.11 2.49
C GLN A 144 -13.74 9.24 2.61
N THR A 145 -12.78 9.02 3.51
CA THR A 145 -11.57 9.84 3.63
C THR A 145 -10.37 8.91 3.45
N ARG A 146 -9.96 8.70 2.21
CA ARG A 146 -8.89 7.76 1.88
C ARG A 146 -7.54 8.43 2.06
N ARG A 147 -6.72 7.90 2.97
CA ARG A 147 -5.35 8.34 3.29
C ARG A 147 -4.35 7.20 3.16
N VAL A 148 -4.60 6.08 3.79
CA VAL A 148 -3.81 4.85 3.60
C VAL A 148 -4.10 4.24 2.24
N LEU A 149 -5.36 4.31 1.80
CA LEU A 149 -5.84 3.74 0.53
C LEU A 149 -5.82 4.75 -0.64
N GLU A 150 -5.24 5.93 -0.48
CA GLU A 150 -5.30 6.99 -1.49
C GLU A 150 -4.68 6.60 -2.84
N HIS A 151 -3.62 5.79 -2.82
CA HIS A 151 -2.97 5.34 -4.05
C HIS A 151 -3.60 4.07 -4.64
N CYS A 152 -4.36 3.32 -3.83
CA CYS A 152 -5.04 2.11 -4.28
C CYS A 152 -6.08 2.45 -5.36
N GLY A 153 -5.86 1.96 -6.57
CA GLY A 153 -6.68 2.28 -7.74
C GLY A 153 -6.17 3.44 -8.59
N HIS A 154 -5.07 4.10 -8.21
CA HIS A 154 -4.55 5.31 -8.89
C HIS A 154 -3.10 5.18 -9.41
N ILE A 155 -2.39 4.12 -9.02
CA ILE A 155 -1.03 3.83 -9.50
C ILE A 155 -0.91 2.38 -9.95
N ASP A 156 0.12 2.07 -10.73
CA ASP A 156 0.50 0.68 -10.98
C ASP A 156 1.17 0.11 -9.72
N ALA A 157 0.48 -0.82 -9.07
CA ALA A 157 0.93 -1.47 -7.83
C ALA A 157 2.16 -2.40 -8.02
N THR A 158 2.59 -2.62 -9.28
CA THR A 158 3.75 -3.46 -9.63
C THR A 158 5.00 -2.66 -9.95
N SER A 159 4.95 -1.33 -9.83
CA SER A 159 5.94 -0.44 -10.41
C SER A 159 6.54 0.51 -9.37
N LEU A 160 7.80 0.32 -9.02
CA LEU A 160 8.55 1.28 -8.21
C LEU A 160 8.63 2.69 -8.87
N PRO A 161 8.84 2.83 -10.20
CA PRO A 161 8.72 4.12 -10.88
C PRO A 161 7.40 4.85 -10.62
N GLU A 162 6.26 4.16 -10.61
CA GLU A 162 4.96 4.76 -10.29
C GLU A 162 4.89 5.27 -8.85
N TYR A 163 5.44 4.52 -7.90
CA TYR A 163 5.51 4.94 -6.50
C TYR A 163 6.44 6.14 -6.32
N LEU A 164 7.61 6.16 -6.98
CA LEU A 164 8.52 7.30 -6.98
C LEU A 164 7.88 8.55 -7.62
N ALA A 165 7.11 8.37 -8.69
CA ALA A 165 6.43 9.46 -9.40
C ALA A 165 5.33 10.16 -8.58
N ILE A 166 4.86 9.56 -7.49
CA ILE A 166 3.92 10.19 -6.53
C ILE A 166 4.60 10.71 -5.27
N GLY A 167 5.94 10.81 -5.27
CA GLY A 167 6.72 11.25 -4.13
C GLY A 167 7.06 10.14 -3.12
N GLY A 168 6.91 8.87 -3.50
CA GLY A 168 7.30 7.74 -2.67
C GLY A 168 8.76 7.77 -2.26
N TYR A 169 9.07 7.26 -1.10
CA TYR A 169 10.39 7.28 -0.43
C TYR A 169 10.93 8.66 -0.07
N SER A 170 10.19 9.77 -0.29
CA SER A 170 10.63 11.11 0.16
C SER A 170 10.64 11.24 1.68
N ALA A 171 9.72 10.58 2.38
CA ALA A 171 9.74 10.54 3.84
C ALA A 171 10.95 9.77 4.37
N PHE A 172 11.25 8.63 3.73
CA PHE A 172 12.42 7.84 4.08
C PHE A 172 13.74 8.60 3.80
N GLU A 173 13.84 9.28 2.65
CA GLU A 173 14.97 10.13 2.31
C GLU A 173 15.23 11.18 3.40
N ARG A 174 14.18 11.92 3.82
CA ARG A 174 14.27 12.90 4.91
C ARG A 174 14.73 12.27 6.22
N VAL A 175 14.22 11.09 6.57
CA VAL A 175 14.65 10.36 7.78
C VAL A 175 16.11 9.96 7.70
N LEU A 176 16.56 9.55 6.52
CA LEU A 176 17.92 9.04 6.32
C LEU A 176 18.98 10.12 6.40
N PHE A 177 18.70 11.32 5.90
CA PHE A 177 19.68 12.41 5.73
C PHE A 177 19.45 13.63 6.61
N ASP A 178 18.18 13.97 6.94
CA ASP A 178 17.85 15.25 7.58
C ASP A 178 17.33 15.08 9.02
N MET A 179 16.97 13.85 9.46
CA MET A 179 16.38 13.63 10.76
C MET A 179 17.25 12.75 11.66
N THR A 180 17.19 12.99 12.97
CA THR A 180 17.77 12.07 13.95
C THR A 180 16.77 10.98 14.33
N PRO A 181 17.22 9.77 14.73
CA PRO A 181 16.34 8.71 15.23
C PRO A 181 15.37 9.20 16.32
N ASP A 182 15.88 9.98 17.29
CA ASP A 182 15.06 10.51 18.38
C ASP A 182 13.97 11.49 17.87
N SER A 183 14.29 12.32 16.87
CA SER A 183 13.31 13.25 16.29
C SER A 183 12.20 12.51 15.55
N VAL A 184 12.52 11.41 14.87
CA VAL A 184 11.52 10.56 14.21
C VAL A 184 10.60 9.90 15.23
N ILE A 185 11.17 9.34 16.31
CA ILE A 185 10.39 8.72 17.39
C ILE A 185 9.49 9.77 18.04
N LYS A 186 10.02 10.94 18.35
CA LYS A 186 9.25 12.04 18.95
C LYS A 186 8.10 12.48 18.03
N LEU A 187 8.34 12.61 16.73
CA LEU A 187 7.31 12.93 15.75
C LEU A 187 6.21 11.88 15.74
N MET A 188 6.56 10.58 15.81
CA MET A 188 5.59 9.49 15.88
C MET A 188 4.81 9.47 17.19
N GLU A 189 5.42 9.85 18.34
CA GLU A 189 4.73 10.02 19.60
C GLU A 189 3.71 11.18 19.54
N ASP A 190 4.14 12.33 19.05
CA ASP A 190 3.33 13.56 18.96
C ASP A 190 2.19 13.44 17.95
N SER A 191 2.38 12.64 16.88
CA SER A 191 1.31 12.34 15.92
C SER A 191 0.11 11.65 16.57
N GLY A 192 0.36 10.91 17.65
CA GLY A 192 -0.66 10.12 18.34
C GLY A 192 -1.11 8.87 17.55
N LEU A 193 -0.34 8.44 16.53
CA LEU A 193 -0.65 7.22 15.79
C LEU A 193 -0.71 6.02 16.72
N ARG A 194 -1.86 5.35 16.71
CA ARG A 194 -2.11 4.10 17.44
C ARG A 194 -2.11 2.92 16.47
N GLY A 195 -1.72 1.76 16.94
CA GLY A 195 -1.73 0.51 16.16
C GLY A 195 -3.10 0.26 15.51
N ARG A 196 -3.09 -0.10 14.23
CA ARG A 196 -4.29 -0.36 13.40
C ARG A 196 -4.69 -1.84 13.32
N GLY A 197 -3.92 -2.73 13.94
CA GLY A 197 -4.23 -4.16 14.02
C GLY A 197 -5.12 -4.57 15.21
N GLY A 198 -5.96 -3.65 15.74
CA GLY A 198 -6.94 -3.93 16.79
C GLY A 198 -6.51 -3.53 18.20
N GLY A 199 -5.24 -3.71 18.59
CA GLY A 199 -4.76 -3.43 19.96
C GLY A 199 -4.62 -1.95 20.30
N GLY A 200 -4.53 -1.05 19.34
CA GLY A 200 -4.51 0.40 19.54
C GLY A 200 -3.34 0.94 20.37
N TYR A 201 -2.24 0.19 20.52
CA TYR A 201 -1.09 0.65 21.31
C TYR A 201 -0.39 1.83 20.62
N PRO A 202 0.03 2.89 21.34
CA PRO A 202 0.72 4.04 20.74
C PRO A 202 2.01 3.64 20.03
N THR A 203 2.08 3.94 18.72
CA THR A 203 3.18 3.48 17.85
C THR A 203 4.52 4.09 18.23
N GLY A 204 4.58 5.41 18.42
CA GLY A 204 5.83 6.10 18.82
C GLY A 204 6.35 5.61 20.18
N LYS A 205 5.46 5.37 21.17
CA LYS A 205 5.85 4.80 22.46
C LYS A 205 6.47 3.41 22.33
N LYS A 206 5.94 2.56 21.43
CA LYS A 206 6.52 1.26 21.12
C LYS A 206 7.92 1.39 20.54
N TRP A 207 8.10 2.29 19.57
CA TRP A 207 9.40 2.55 18.95
C TRP A 207 10.42 3.07 19.97
N ALA A 208 10.03 4.02 20.82
CA ALA A 208 10.88 4.51 21.91
C ALA A 208 11.33 3.39 22.86
N GLN A 209 10.45 2.43 23.18
CA GLN A 209 10.80 1.30 24.02
C GLN A 209 11.86 0.40 23.38
N VAL A 210 11.76 0.11 22.08
CA VAL A 210 12.75 -0.70 21.35
C VAL A 210 14.06 0.09 21.14
N ALA A 211 13.99 1.38 20.80
CA ALA A 211 15.18 2.21 20.60
C ALA A 211 16.07 2.25 21.86
N ARG A 212 15.48 2.32 23.05
CA ARG A 212 16.18 2.37 24.34
C ARG A 212 16.84 1.03 24.75
N GLN A 213 16.46 -0.09 24.14
CA GLN A 213 17.09 -1.37 24.44
C GLN A 213 18.55 -1.38 23.98
N LYS A 214 19.44 -1.83 24.85
CA LYS A 214 20.86 -2.05 24.54
C LYS A 214 21.03 -3.47 23.96
N ALA A 215 20.99 -3.58 22.64
CA ALA A 215 21.17 -4.85 21.93
C ALA A 215 21.92 -4.59 20.63
N GLU A 216 22.75 -5.52 20.21
CA GLU A 216 23.48 -5.46 18.94
C GLU A 216 22.54 -5.59 17.73
N GLN A 217 21.51 -6.43 17.89
CA GLN A 217 20.50 -6.66 16.86
C GLN A 217 19.10 -6.29 17.37
N LYS A 218 18.33 -5.63 16.52
CA LYS A 218 16.92 -5.32 16.71
C LYS A 218 16.16 -5.65 15.43
N TYR A 219 14.87 -5.93 15.55
CA TYR A 219 14.05 -6.33 14.41
C TYR A 219 12.82 -5.43 14.24
N ILE A 220 12.42 -5.27 12.98
CA ILE A 220 11.13 -4.70 12.59
C ILE A 220 10.27 -5.82 12.03
N VAL A 221 9.09 -6.03 12.60
CA VAL A 221 8.15 -7.06 12.12
C VAL A 221 6.85 -6.40 11.70
N CYS A 222 6.47 -6.63 10.46
CA CYS A 222 5.16 -6.27 9.94
C CYS A 222 4.21 -7.45 10.09
N ASN A 223 3.15 -7.25 10.86
CA ASN A 223 2.09 -8.23 11.05
C ASN A 223 1.01 -8.04 9.96
N GLY A 224 1.04 -8.91 8.95
CA GLY A 224 0.05 -9.07 7.90
C GLY A 224 -0.76 -10.38 8.06
N ASP A 225 -0.80 -10.96 9.27
CA ASP A 225 -1.65 -12.13 9.57
C ASP A 225 -3.10 -11.67 9.83
N GLU A 226 -3.79 -11.36 8.76
CA GLU A 226 -5.19 -10.91 8.74
C GLU A 226 -6.11 -12.12 8.70
N GLY A 227 -6.38 -12.73 9.87
CA GLY A 227 -7.04 -14.02 9.99
C GLY A 227 -8.56 -13.99 10.11
N ASP A 228 -9.19 -12.82 10.29
CA ASP A 228 -10.64 -12.70 10.41
C ASP A 228 -11.34 -13.04 9.08
N PRO A 229 -12.40 -13.87 9.09
CA PRO A 229 -13.19 -14.12 7.90
C PRO A 229 -13.77 -12.82 7.32
N GLY A 230 -13.53 -12.57 6.03
CA GLY A 230 -13.98 -11.35 5.35
C GLY A 230 -13.11 -10.13 5.53
N ALA A 231 -12.07 -10.16 6.36
CA ALA A 231 -11.10 -9.09 6.47
C ALA A 231 -10.11 -9.11 5.29
N PHE A 232 -9.88 -7.95 4.66
CA PHE A 232 -8.93 -7.80 3.56
C PHE A 232 -8.34 -6.37 3.45
N MET A 233 -8.32 -5.61 4.56
CA MET A 233 -7.75 -4.27 4.59
C MET A 233 -6.24 -4.31 4.39
N ASP A 234 -5.54 -5.11 5.19
CA ASP A 234 -4.09 -5.26 5.14
C ASP A 234 -3.65 -5.90 3.82
N ARG A 235 -4.38 -6.92 3.36
CA ARG A 235 -4.19 -7.53 2.04
C ARG A 235 -4.25 -6.49 0.93
N SER A 236 -5.23 -5.60 0.96
CA SER A 236 -5.41 -4.58 -0.08
C SER A 236 -4.27 -3.56 -0.11
N VAL A 237 -3.69 -3.21 1.03
CA VAL A 237 -2.48 -2.36 1.10
C VAL A 237 -1.27 -3.11 0.54
N MET A 238 -1.05 -4.36 0.94
CA MET A 238 0.07 -5.18 0.43
C MET A 238 -0.03 -5.44 -1.08
N GLU A 239 -1.26 -5.55 -1.63
CA GLU A 239 -1.49 -5.74 -3.06
C GLU A 239 -1.45 -4.43 -3.86
N GLY A 240 -1.90 -3.32 -3.28
CA GLY A 240 -2.17 -2.08 -3.99
C GLY A 240 -1.12 -0.99 -3.83
N ASP A 241 -0.40 -0.98 -2.70
CA ASP A 241 0.65 -0.01 -2.41
C ASP A 241 1.72 -0.62 -1.47
N PRO A 242 2.42 -1.70 -1.92
CA PRO A 242 3.38 -2.40 -1.08
C PRO A 242 4.56 -1.52 -0.65
N HIS A 243 5.03 -0.61 -1.53
CA HIS A 243 6.16 0.28 -1.25
C HIS A 243 5.88 1.22 -0.08
N ARG A 244 4.63 1.70 0.08
CA ARG A 244 4.24 2.58 1.20
C ARG A 244 4.43 1.92 2.56
N MET A 245 4.04 0.66 2.67
CA MET A 245 4.25 -0.13 3.89
C MET A 245 5.75 -0.41 4.12
N ILE A 246 6.50 -0.77 3.05
CA ILE A 246 7.95 -1.00 3.08
C ILE A 246 8.67 0.27 3.52
N GLU A 247 8.34 1.43 2.98
CA GLU A 247 8.89 2.73 3.39
C GLU A 247 8.70 2.98 4.89
N GLY A 248 7.49 2.70 5.40
CA GLY A 248 7.21 2.80 6.84
C GLY A 248 8.03 1.85 7.70
N MET A 249 8.31 0.64 7.23
CA MET A 249 9.20 -0.32 7.91
C MET A 249 10.65 0.14 7.91
N MET A 250 11.14 0.68 6.79
CA MET A 250 12.49 1.23 6.67
C MET A 250 12.71 2.41 7.62
N ILE A 251 11.74 3.33 7.69
CA ILE A 251 11.74 4.46 8.63
C ILE A 251 11.81 3.96 10.07
N ALA A 252 11.01 2.96 10.43
CA ALA A 252 11.05 2.35 11.75
C ALA A 252 12.41 1.67 12.04
N GLY A 253 13.02 1.06 11.03
CA GLY A 253 14.35 0.46 11.10
C GLY A 253 15.41 1.49 11.48
N ILE A 254 15.48 2.59 10.76
CA ILE A 254 16.42 3.69 11.04
C ILE A 254 16.16 4.30 12.44
N ALA A 255 14.90 4.59 12.77
CA ALA A 255 14.52 5.21 14.03
C ALA A 255 14.82 4.33 15.27
N CYS A 256 14.67 3.01 15.16
CA CYS A 256 14.89 2.08 16.27
C CYS A 256 16.29 1.46 16.30
N GLY A 257 17.09 1.66 15.24
CA GLY A 257 18.42 1.06 15.07
C GLY A 257 18.35 -0.43 14.70
N ALA A 258 17.31 -0.84 13.98
CA ALA A 258 17.18 -2.20 13.45
C ALA A 258 17.72 -2.27 12.01
N THR A 259 18.35 -3.40 11.68
CA THR A 259 18.94 -3.64 10.35
C THR A 259 18.21 -4.72 9.56
N GLU A 260 17.29 -5.43 10.20
CA GLU A 260 16.53 -6.54 9.61
C GLU A 260 15.03 -6.35 9.87
N GLY A 261 14.23 -6.63 8.85
CA GLY A 261 12.79 -6.62 8.94
C GLY A 261 12.15 -7.90 8.38
N TYR A 262 11.01 -8.28 8.94
CA TYR A 262 10.21 -9.42 8.50
C TYR A 262 8.78 -9.00 8.23
N ILE A 263 8.25 -9.39 7.07
CA ILE A 263 6.84 -9.26 6.73
C ILE A 263 6.21 -10.63 6.90
N TYR A 264 5.35 -10.77 7.88
CA TYR A 264 4.56 -11.99 8.09
C TYR A 264 3.24 -11.84 7.35
N VAL A 265 3.04 -12.66 6.33
CA VAL A 265 1.87 -12.64 5.45
C VAL A 265 1.27 -14.03 5.36
N ARG A 266 -0.06 -14.14 5.25
CA ARG A 266 -0.76 -15.41 5.13
C ARG A 266 -0.42 -16.11 3.80
N ALA A 267 -0.27 -17.45 3.84
CA ALA A 267 -0.08 -18.25 2.62
C ALA A 267 -1.30 -18.17 1.68
N GLU A 268 -2.48 -17.87 2.23
CA GLU A 268 -3.75 -17.68 1.50
C GLU A 268 -3.81 -16.34 0.71
N TYR A 269 -2.78 -15.50 0.82
CA TYR A 269 -2.68 -14.24 0.09
C TYR A 269 -1.57 -14.30 -0.98
N PRO A 270 -1.69 -15.18 -1.99
CA PRO A 270 -0.63 -15.41 -2.96
C PRO A 270 -0.27 -14.14 -3.76
N LEU A 271 -1.26 -13.32 -4.11
CA LEU A 271 -1.04 -12.06 -4.82
C LEU A 271 -0.27 -11.05 -3.97
N ALA A 272 -0.62 -10.92 -2.68
CA ALA A 272 0.13 -10.05 -1.76
C ALA A 272 1.59 -10.51 -1.63
N VAL A 273 1.83 -11.81 -1.51
CA VAL A 273 3.20 -12.37 -1.47
C VAL A 273 3.97 -12.06 -2.75
N GLU A 274 3.34 -12.18 -3.93
CA GLU A 274 3.94 -11.85 -5.23
C GLU A 274 4.31 -10.37 -5.31
N ARG A 275 3.37 -9.47 -4.94
CA ARG A 275 3.59 -8.02 -4.94
C ARG A 275 4.70 -7.59 -3.99
N LEU A 276 4.72 -8.14 -2.77
CA LEU A 276 5.76 -7.86 -1.79
C LEU A 276 7.14 -8.33 -2.25
N LYS A 277 7.25 -9.53 -2.85
CA LYS A 277 8.51 -10.00 -3.42
C LYS A 277 9.01 -9.08 -4.51
N MET A 278 8.13 -8.72 -5.44
CA MET A 278 8.45 -7.80 -6.54
C MET A 278 8.92 -6.44 -6.00
N ALA A 279 8.22 -5.87 -5.02
CA ALA A 279 8.59 -4.59 -4.41
C ALA A 279 9.96 -4.65 -3.73
N ILE A 280 10.22 -5.69 -2.92
CA ILE A 280 11.52 -5.88 -2.26
C ILE A 280 12.66 -6.06 -3.27
N GLU A 281 12.43 -6.83 -4.35
CA GLU A 281 13.41 -7.02 -5.43
C GLU A 281 13.70 -5.71 -6.17
N GLN A 282 12.66 -4.91 -6.45
CA GLN A 282 12.80 -3.59 -7.08
C GLN A 282 13.58 -2.63 -6.16
N ASP A 283 13.21 -2.55 -4.89
CA ASP A 283 13.87 -1.67 -3.92
C ASP A 283 15.34 -2.06 -3.68
N THR A 284 15.62 -3.36 -3.61
CA THR A 284 16.99 -3.87 -3.45
C THR A 284 17.84 -3.56 -4.69
N SER A 285 17.28 -3.79 -5.87
CA SER A 285 17.95 -3.51 -7.15
C SER A 285 18.19 -2.02 -7.35
N ALA A 286 17.25 -1.20 -6.89
CA ALA A 286 17.34 0.26 -6.93
C ALA A 286 18.33 0.84 -5.91
N GLY A 287 18.76 0.09 -4.88
CA GLY A 287 19.60 0.60 -3.80
C GLY A 287 18.85 1.31 -2.68
N LEU A 288 17.51 1.13 -2.63
CA LEU A 288 16.65 1.59 -1.53
C LEU A 288 16.67 0.63 -0.35
N LEU A 289 16.97 -0.65 -0.58
CA LEU A 289 17.21 -1.69 0.43
C LEU A 289 18.61 -2.28 0.28
N GLY A 290 19.14 -2.90 1.34
CA GLY A 290 20.44 -3.58 1.38
C GLY A 290 21.47 -2.90 2.28
N ASP A 291 22.77 -3.04 1.95
CA ASP A 291 23.87 -2.68 2.86
C ASP A 291 24.28 -1.20 2.85
N ASN A 292 24.02 -0.50 1.77
CA ASN A 292 24.41 0.91 1.60
C ASN A 292 23.29 1.68 0.91
N ILE A 293 22.25 1.99 1.67
CA ILE A 293 21.04 2.62 1.15
C ILE A 293 21.36 4.06 0.71
N LEU A 294 21.11 4.37 -0.56
CA LEU A 294 21.35 5.71 -1.17
C LEU A 294 22.74 6.29 -0.85
N GLY A 295 23.75 5.44 -0.66
CA GLY A 295 25.10 5.89 -0.32
C GLY A 295 25.29 6.36 1.12
N SER A 296 24.31 6.21 2.00
CA SER A 296 24.32 6.71 3.39
C SER A 296 25.17 5.89 4.38
N GLY A 297 25.65 4.69 3.97
CA GLY A 297 26.27 3.72 4.87
C GLY A 297 25.29 3.00 5.81
N LYS A 298 24.00 3.31 5.74
CA LYS A 298 22.95 2.61 6.49
C LYS A 298 22.53 1.35 5.74
N ARG A 299 22.07 0.36 6.50
CA ARG A 299 21.59 -0.91 5.96
C ARG A 299 20.22 -1.27 6.52
N PHE A 300 19.41 -1.89 5.69
CA PHE A 300 18.16 -2.52 6.09
C PHE A 300 17.77 -3.58 5.09
N HIS A 301 17.49 -4.80 5.59
CA HIS A 301 17.09 -5.95 4.78
C HIS A 301 15.67 -6.36 5.14
N LEU A 302 14.88 -6.80 4.16
CA LEU A 302 13.51 -7.27 4.35
C LEU A 302 13.36 -8.72 3.89
N HIS A 303 12.67 -9.49 4.72
CA HIS A 303 12.34 -10.89 4.48
C HIS A 303 10.83 -11.11 4.51
N ILE A 304 10.33 -12.04 3.70
CA ILE A 304 8.93 -12.47 3.74
C ILE A 304 8.84 -13.82 4.42
N ASN A 305 8.01 -13.90 5.45
CA ASN A 305 7.64 -15.16 6.08
C ASN A 305 6.15 -15.45 5.83
N ARG A 306 5.85 -16.65 5.31
CA ARG A 306 4.48 -17.06 5.00
C ARG A 306 3.90 -17.87 6.15
N GLY A 307 2.85 -17.34 6.76
CA GLY A 307 2.09 -18.03 7.80
C GLY A 307 1.20 -19.13 7.21
N ALA A 308 1.04 -20.23 7.94
CA ALA A 308 0.22 -21.37 7.54
C ALA A 308 -1.29 -21.21 7.84
N GLY A 309 -1.79 -19.99 8.04
CA GLY A 309 -3.22 -19.69 8.22
C GLY A 309 -3.75 -19.84 9.65
N ALA A 310 -2.91 -20.06 10.64
CA ALA A 310 -3.35 -20.15 12.03
C ALA A 310 -3.67 -18.76 12.59
N PHE A 311 -4.92 -18.50 12.96
CA PHE A 311 -5.38 -17.23 13.53
C PHE A 311 -4.56 -16.77 14.74
N VAL A 312 -4.12 -17.70 15.58
CA VAL A 312 -3.29 -17.40 16.76
C VAL A 312 -1.97 -16.71 16.41
N CYS A 313 -1.46 -16.88 15.19
CA CYS A 313 -0.24 -16.22 14.72
C CYS A 313 -0.40 -14.71 14.53
N GLY A 314 -1.61 -14.17 14.55
CA GLY A 314 -1.86 -12.73 14.66
C GLY A 314 -1.43 -12.13 16.00
N GLU A 315 -1.34 -12.93 17.06
CA GLU A 315 -0.75 -12.49 18.35
C GLU A 315 0.77 -12.39 18.21
N GLY A 316 1.34 -11.29 18.71
CA GLY A 316 2.73 -10.94 18.43
C GLY A 316 3.79 -11.95 18.86
N SER A 317 3.63 -12.61 20.01
CA SER A 317 4.60 -13.61 20.47
C SER A 317 4.44 -14.95 19.74
N ALA A 318 3.22 -15.32 19.35
CA ALA A 318 2.97 -16.47 18.49
C ALA A 318 3.53 -16.25 17.08
N LEU A 319 3.38 -15.03 16.54
CA LEU A 319 3.93 -14.64 15.25
C LEU A 319 5.46 -14.74 15.23
N THR A 320 6.15 -14.18 16.24
CA THR A 320 7.62 -14.28 16.32
C THR A 320 8.07 -15.72 16.45
N ALA A 321 7.40 -16.55 17.24
CA ALA A 321 7.69 -17.98 17.33
C ALA A 321 7.51 -18.70 15.97
N SER A 322 6.48 -18.32 15.19
CA SER A 322 6.26 -18.88 13.87
C SER A 322 7.37 -18.49 12.87
N ILE A 323 7.84 -17.24 12.90
CA ILE A 323 9.00 -16.80 12.08
C ILE A 323 10.24 -17.61 12.44
N GLU A 324 10.45 -17.92 13.72
CA GLU A 324 11.56 -18.72 14.22
C GLU A 324 11.45 -20.22 13.87
N GLY A 325 10.40 -20.64 13.15
CA GLY A 325 10.15 -22.06 12.83
C GLY A 325 9.62 -22.89 14.00
N LYS A 326 9.21 -22.23 15.07
CA LYS A 326 8.62 -22.87 16.25
C LYS A 326 7.08 -22.92 16.13
N ARG A 327 6.45 -23.73 17.00
CA ARG A 327 4.99 -23.71 17.13
C ARG A 327 4.52 -22.33 17.54
N GLY A 328 3.57 -21.75 16.79
CA GLY A 328 2.97 -20.44 17.07
C GLY A 328 2.12 -20.45 18.33
N MET A 329 2.74 -20.38 19.50
CA MET A 329 2.07 -20.30 20.80
C MET A 329 2.35 -18.96 21.46
N PRO A 330 1.31 -18.28 21.99
CA PRO A 330 1.50 -17.06 22.78
C PRO A 330 2.36 -17.31 24.02
N ARG A 331 3.20 -16.31 24.35
CA ARG A 331 3.99 -16.32 25.59
C ARG A 331 3.35 -15.43 26.64
N VAL A 332 3.53 -15.81 27.92
CA VAL A 332 3.16 -14.95 29.05
C VAL A 332 4.03 -13.69 29.04
N LYS A 333 3.44 -12.54 29.33
CA LYS A 333 4.13 -11.25 29.42
C LYS A 333 4.13 -10.76 30.88
N PRO A 334 5.24 -10.20 31.43
CA PRO A 334 6.53 -9.95 30.78
C PRO A 334 7.37 -11.23 30.55
N PRO A 335 8.44 -11.21 29.67
CA PRO A 335 8.90 -10.06 28.90
C PRO A 335 8.01 -9.72 27.70
N ARG A 336 8.06 -8.46 27.26
CA ARG A 336 7.33 -7.99 26.08
C ARG A 336 8.19 -8.15 24.83
N THR A 337 7.57 -8.17 23.63
CA THR A 337 8.29 -8.23 22.35
C THR A 337 9.26 -7.07 22.12
N VAL A 338 9.00 -5.92 22.72
CA VAL A 338 9.91 -4.76 22.67
C VAL A 338 11.21 -4.99 23.45
N GLU A 339 11.25 -5.98 24.32
CA GLU A 339 12.41 -6.40 25.12
C GLU A 339 13.01 -7.70 24.58
N HIS A 340 12.16 -8.72 24.42
CA HIS A 340 12.48 -10.09 23.99
C HIS A 340 11.46 -10.54 22.92
N GLY A 341 11.70 -10.16 21.69
CA GLY A 341 10.85 -10.48 20.53
C GLY A 341 11.43 -11.57 19.65
N LEU A 342 11.58 -11.28 18.36
CA LEU A 342 12.12 -12.20 17.36
C LEU A 342 13.58 -12.56 17.68
N PHE A 343 13.88 -13.86 17.69
CA PHE A 343 15.20 -14.41 18.07
C PHE A 343 15.70 -13.89 19.43
N ASP A 344 14.78 -13.70 20.36
CA ASP A 344 15.03 -13.13 21.69
C ASP A 344 15.63 -11.71 21.70
N CYS A 345 15.48 -10.98 20.60
CA CYS A 345 15.97 -9.60 20.43
C CYS A 345 14.83 -8.58 20.51
N PRO A 346 15.14 -7.31 20.90
CA PRO A 346 14.14 -6.25 20.90
C PRO A 346 13.49 -6.08 19.53
N THR A 347 12.15 -6.09 19.49
CA THR A 347 11.40 -6.13 18.23
C THR A 347 10.26 -5.11 18.23
N VAL A 348 10.23 -4.26 17.20
CA VAL A 348 9.03 -3.51 16.83
C VAL A 348 8.11 -4.43 16.04
N LEU A 349 6.92 -4.70 16.55
CA LEU A 349 5.89 -5.42 15.82
C LEU A 349 4.69 -4.48 15.62
N ASN A 350 4.43 -4.12 14.38
CA ASN A 350 3.30 -3.29 13.97
C ASN A 350 2.52 -3.97 12.83
N ASN A 351 1.26 -3.61 12.71
CA ASN A 351 0.37 -4.04 11.62
C ASN A 351 0.69 -3.30 10.31
N VAL A 352 0.27 -3.85 9.18
CA VAL A 352 0.44 -3.31 7.81
C VAL A 352 -0.05 -1.86 7.69
N GLU A 353 -1.31 -1.61 8.05
CA GLU A 353 -1.91 -0.27 7.98
C GLU A 353 -1.19 0.73 8.90
N THR A 354 -0.65 0.26 10.03
CA THR A 354 0.16 1.11 10.91
C THR A 354 1.41 1.61 10.22
N PHE A 355 2.17 0.73 9.53
CA PHE A 355 3.34 1.14 8.78
C PHE A 355 2.99 2.05 7.59
N ALA A 356 1.88 1.77 6.88
CA ALA A 356 1.42 2.60 5.76
C ALA A 356 1.06 4.05 6.14
N ASN A 357 0.82 4.33 7.43
CA ASN A 357 0.60 5.70 7.93
C ASN A 357 1.90 6.49 8.19
N VAL A 358 3.05 5.82 8.28
CA VAL A 358 4.29 6.46 8.77
C VAL A 358 4.80 7.52 7.80
N ALA A 359 5.01 7.16 6.53
CA ALA A 359 5.52 8.08 5.51
C ALA A 359 4.62 9.31 5.32
N PRO A 360 3.27 9.19 5.20
CA PRO A 360 2.39 10.35 5.13
C PRO A 360 2.48 11.29 6.33
N ILE A 361 2.65 10.75 7.54
CA ILE A 361 2.79 11.58 8.75
C ILE A 361 4.09 12.40 8.69
N ILE A 362 5.19 11.83 8.23
CA ILE A 362 6.46 12.53 8.08
C ILE A 362 6.39 13.60 6.99
N ASN A 363 5.76 13.28 5.85
CA ASN A 363 5.66 14.19 4.72
C ASN A 363 4.73 15.38 5.00
N ASN A 364 3.55 15.12 5.58
CA ASN A 364 2.51 16.14 5.75
C ASN A 364 2.47 16.76 7.15
N GLY A 365 3.17 16.16 8.12
CA GLY A 365 3.28 16.66 9.49
C GLY A 365 2.17 16.19 10.43
N ILE A 366 2.39 16.49 11.71
CA ILE A 366 1.52 16.07 12.82
C ILE A 366 0.13 16.67 12.73
N GLU A 367 0.04 17.98 12.43
CA GLU A 367 -1.23 18.69 12.36
C GLU A 367 -2.14 18.12 11.27
N TRP A 368 -1.57 17.79 10.10
CA TRP A 368 -2.30 17.13 9.04
C TRP A 368 -2.89 15.79 9.51
N PHE A 369 -2.10 14.93 10.15
CA PHE A 369 -2.60 13.63 10.63
C PHE A 369 -3.66 13.77 11.71
N ARG A 370 -3.48 14.74 12.63
CA ARG A 370 -4.41 15.00 13.72
C ARG A 370 -5.67 15.75 13.29
N SER A 371 -5.71 16.29 12.07
CA SER A 371 -6.93 16.89 11.51
C SER A 371 -8.02 15.85 11.21
N PHE A 372 -7.67 14.57 11.17
CA PHE A 372 -8.62 13.46 11.02
C PHE A 372 -8.80 12.72 12.34
N GLY A 373 -10.00 12.17 12.55
CA GLY A 373 -10.29 11.35 13.72
C GLY A 373 -10.65 12.16 14.96
N THR A 374 -10.27 11.65 16.13
CA THR A 374 -10.55 12.28 17.41
C THR A 374 -9.26 12.73 18.11
N PRO A 375 -9.32 13.64 19.09
CA PRO A 375 -8.13 14.09 19.83
C PRO A 375 -7.31 12.95 20.46
N THR A 376 -7.96 11.85 20.87
CA THR A 376 -7.34 10.69 21.51
C THR A 376 -7.09 9.50 20.56
N SER A 377 -7.68 9.54 19.36
CA SER A 377 -7.50 8.55 18.28
C SER A 377 -7.46 9.27 16.94
N PRO A 378 -6.35 9.94 16.61
CA PRO A 378 -6.23 10.66 15.35
C PRO A 378 -6.02 9.73 14.15
N GLY A 379 -6.23 10.30 12.97
CA GLY A 379 -6.08 9.62 11.68
C GLY A 379 -7.33 8.89 11.23
N THR A 380 -7.15 8.05 10.25
CA THR A 380 -8.19 7.24 9.62
C THR A 380 -8.05 5.76 9.96
N LYS A 381 -9.06 4.96 9.57
CA LYS A 381 -9.03 3.50 9.66
C LYS A 381 -9.70 2.89 8.43
N ALA A 382 -9.00 1.94 7.82
CA ALA A 382 -9.58 1.11 6.76
C ALA A 382 -10.42 -0.03 7.33
N PHE A 383 -11.57 -0.29 6.70
CA PHE A 383 -12.49 -1.37 7.06
C PHE A 383 -12.86 -2.19 5.84
N ALA A 384 -12.87 -3.50 5.99
CA ALA A 384 -13.51 -4.42 5.07
C ALA A 384 -14.97 -4.59 5.48
N LEU A 385 -15.87 -4.21 4.60
CA LEU A 385 -17.32 -4.37 4.79
C LEU A 385 -17.77 -5.64 4.11
N THR A 386 -18.24 -6.62 4.88
CA THR A 386 -18.69 -7.93 4.40
C THR A 386 -19.88 -8.43 5.20
N GLY A 387 -20.63 -9.37 4.64
CA GLY A 387 -21.77 -9.99 5.29
C GLY A 387 -23.12 -9.47 4.77
N ASN A 388 -24.12 -9.43 5.63
CA ASN A 388 -25.49 -9.02 5.26
C ASN A 388 -25.64 -7.50 5.34
N ILE A 389 -25.05 -6.82 4.38
CA ILE A 389 -25.04 -5.34 4.23
C ILE A 389 -25.30 -4.96 2.79
N SER A 390 -25.74 -3.72 2.56
CA SER A 390 -26.08 -3.22 1.23
C SER A 390 -24.87 -2.98 0.32
N ASN A 391 -23.72 -2.61 0.88
CA ASN A 391 -22.52 -2.31 0.11
C ASN A 391 -21.33 -3.09 0.70
N THR A 392 -20.82 -4.06 -0.04
CA THR A 392 -19.59 -4.78 0.31
C THR A 392 -18.38 -4.13 -0.34
N GLY A 393 -17.28 -4.06 0.39
CA GLY A 393 -16.07 -3.48 -0.15
C GLY A 393 -15.09 -3.01 0.91
N LEU A 394 -14.14 -2.20 0.47
CA LEU A 394 -13.11 -1.61 1.31
C LEU A 394 -13.32 -0.11 1.42
N ILE A 395 -13.45 0.37 2.64
CA ILE A 395 -13.64 1.78 2.93
C ILE A 395 -12.54 2.30 3.86
N GLU A 396 -12.32 3.60 3.84
CA GLU A 396 -11.47 4.29 4.81
C GLU A 396 -12.19 5.54 5.32
N VAL A 397 -12.26 5.66 6.64
CA VAL A 397 -12.99 6.73 7.32
C VAL A 397 -12.22 7.28 8.51
N PRO A 398 -12.48 8.53 8.95
CA PRO A 398 -11.87 9.07 10.16
C PRO A 398 -12.19 8.21 11.39
N MET A 399 -11.22 8.11 12.30
CA MET A 399 -11.42 7.43 13.59
C MET A 399 -12.52 8.12 14.40
N GLY A 400 -13.34 7.32 15.10
CA GLY A 400 -14.42 7.81 15.94
C GLY A 400 -15.77 7.99 15.23
N LEU A 401 -15.82 7.70 13.94
CA LEU A 401 -17.09 7.68 13.21
C LEU A 401 -17.90 6.43 13.60
N SER A 402 -19.21 6.59 13.76
CA SER A 402 -20.11 5.45 13.99
C SER A 402 -20.39 4.71 12.67
N LEU A 403 -20.39 3.39 12.70
CA LEU A 403 -20.62 2.55 11.51
C LEU A 403 -21.95 2.81 10.83
N ILE A 404 -22.97 3.27 11.56
CA ILE A 404 -24.28 3.64 10.98
C ILE A 404 -24.22 4.89 10.09
N HIS A 405 -23.15 5.66 10.16
CA HIS A 405 -22.95 6.87 9.34
C HIS A 405 -22.12 6.59 8.07
N ILE A 406 -21.64 5.37 7.94
CA ILE A 406 -20.90 4.89 6.77
C ILE A 406 -21.87 4.19 5.82
#